data_1a645aaeb36724f9f23e1da9f2b29a4c
#
_entry.id   1a645aaeb36724f9f23e1da9f2b29a4c
#
_cell.length_a   1.000
_cell.length_b   1.000
_cell.length_c   1.000
_cell.angle_alpha   90.00
_cell.angle_beta   90.00
_cell.angle_gamma   90.00
#
_symmetry.space_group_name_H-M   'P 1'
#
loop_
_entity.id
_entity.type
_entity.pdbx_description
1 polymer ?
#
loop_
_entity_poly.entity_id
_entity_poly.type
_entity_poly.pdbx_seq_one_letter_code
_entity_poly.pdbx_strand_id
1 'polypeptide(L)'
;GVPQPKPGAVTKAHGGVLFLDEIGELHPVQMNKLLKVLEDRRVMLDSAYYNPDDATIPRYIHDIFHNGLPADFRLVGATTRSPSEISPALRSRCMEVFFRALTPEEIALIASGAAERAGCAMAKQEAETIGRYAACGRDAVNIVQMCAGLAQMDERTMILPEDVAWVVQSGHY
;
A
#
# COMPACT_ATOMS: atom_id res chain seq x y z
N GLY A 1 17.10 -12.23 -30.40
CA GLY A 1 16.63 -13.20 -29.40
C GLY A 1 15.29 -12.79 -28.84
N VAL A 2 14.37 -13.72 -28.71
CA VAL A 2 13.06 -13.47 -28.03
C VAL A 2 13.37 -13.12 -26.59
N PRO A 3 12.88 -11.97 -26.05
CA PRO A 3 13.11 -11.63 -24.65
C PRO A 3 12.48 -12.72 -23.77
N GLN A 4 13.26 -13.27 -22.85
CA GLN A 4 12.70 -14.21 -21.87
C GLN A 4 11.61 -13.52 -21.04
N PRO A 5 10.41 -14.12 -20.94
CA PRO A 5 9.34 -13.55 -20.15
C PRO A 5 9.77 -13.47 -18.67
N LYS A 6 9.70 -12.27 -18.11
CA LYS A 6 9.99 -12.07 -16.67
C LYS A 6 8.72 -12.33 -15.87
N PRO A 7 8.80 -13.08 -14.75
CA PRO A 7 7.65 -13.30 -13.88
C PRO A 7 7.16 -11.98 -13.28
N GLY A 8 5.87 -11.70 -13.46
CA GLY A 8 5.19 -10.55 -12.84
C GLY A 8 4.93 -10.74 -11.34
N ALA A 9 4.36 -9.72 -10.69
CA ALA A 9 4.06 -9.74 -9.26
C ALA A 9 3.18 -10.93 -8.85
N VAL A 10 2.15 -11.21 -9.64
CA VAL A 10 1.20 -12.31 -9.40
C VAL A 10 1.91 -13.68 -9.39
N THR A 11 2.79 -13.92 -10.37
CA THR A 11 3.56 -15.17 -10.45
C THR A 11 4.57 -15.29 -9.31
N LYS A 12 5.20 -14.17 -8.91
CA LYS A 12 6.14 -14.14 -7.77
C LYS A 12 5.46 -14.39 -6.44
N ALA A 13 4.16 -14.10 -6.33
CA ALA A 13 3.38 -14.33 -5.12
C ALA A 13 2.95 -15.79 -4.94
N HIS A 14 3.23 -16.68 -5.89
CA HIS A 14 2.89 -18.10 -5.81
C HIS A 14 3.40 -18.73 -4.50
N GLY A 15 2.53 -19.44 -3.79
CA GLY A 15 2.80 -20.04 -2.50
C GLY A 15 2.81 -19.06 -1.31
N GLY A 16 2.52 -17.77 -1.54
CA GLY A 16 2.61 -16.71 -0.54
C GLY A 16 1.41 -15.79 -0.52
N VAL A 17 1.67 -14.50 -0.31
CA VAL A 17 0.68 -13.43 -0.21
C VAL A 17 0.98 -12.36 -1.26
N LEU A 18 -0.07 -11.94 -1.97
CA LEU A 18 -0.05 -10.74 -2.80
C LEU A 18 -0.79 -9.62 -2.06
N PHE A 19 -0.05 -8.58 -1.66
CA PHE A 19 -0.64 -7.36 -1.12
C PHE A 19 -0.80 -6.32 -2.23
N LEU A 20 -2.00 -5.78 -2.37
CA LEU A 20 -2.30 -4.70 -3.31
C LEU A 20 -2.86 -3.50 -2.54
N ASP A 21 -2.07 -2.45 -2.49
CA ASP A 21 -2.54 -1.16 -1.99
C ASP A 21 -3.41 -0.48 -3.04
N GLU A 22 -4.45 0.22 -2.59
CA GLU A 22 -5.47 0.86 -3.44
C GLU A 22 -6.04 -0.07 -4.52
N ILE A 23 -6.41 -1.30 -4.11
CA ILE A 23 -6.94 -2.31 -5.04
C ILE A 23 -8.20 -1.82 -5.78
N GLY A 24 -8.95 -0.87 -5.20
CA GLY A 24 -10.10 -0.23 -5.81
C GLY A 24 -9.76 0.62 -7.06
N GLU A 25 -8.48 1.01 -7.22
CA GLU A 25 -8.00 1.80 -8.37
C GLU A 25 -7.58 0.95 -9.57
N LEU A 26 -7.61 -0.37 -9.46
CA LEU A 26 -7.26 -1.24 -10.58
C LEU A 26 -8.19 -0.99 -11.77
N HIS A 27 -7.60 -0.78 -12.94
CA HIS A 27 -8.38 -0.68 -14.16
C HIS A 27 -9.22 -1.97 -14.37
N PRO A 28 -10.47 -1.90 -14.87
CA PRO A 28 -11.37 -3.05 -15.02
C PRO A 28 -10.74 -4.26 -15.71
N VAL A 29 -9.90 -4.04 -16.72
CA VAL A 29 -9.19 -5.12 -17.42
C VAL A 29 -8.21 -5.85 -16.49
N GLN A 30 -7.49 -5.11 -15.63
CA GLN A 30 -6.56 -5.69 -14.66
C GLN A 30 -7.31 -6.42 -13.56
N MET A 31 -8.41 -5.86 -13.08
CA MET A 31 -9.29 -6.48 -12.10
C MET A 31 -9.83 -7.83 -12.62
N ASN A 32 -10.34 -7.87 -13.84
CA ASN A 32 -10.83 -9.11 -14.44
C ASN A 32 -9.73 -10.17 -14.58
N LYS A 33 -8.52 -9.76 -14.96
CA LYS A 33 -7.36 -10.67 -15.02
C LYS A 33 -7.00 -11.20 -13.63
N LEU A 34 -6.99 -10.34 -12.60
CA LEU A 34 -6.74 -10.75 -11.22
C LEU A 34 -7.79 -11.74 -10.72
N LEU A 35 -9.07 -11.45 -10.95
CA LEU A 35 -10.18 -12.34 -10.56
C LEU A 35 -10.06 -13.72 -11.21
N LYS A 36 -9.71 -13.75 -12.50
CA LYS A 36 -9.47 -15.01 -13.21
C LYS A 36 -8.30 -15.81 -12.61
N VAL A 37 -7.21 -15.14 -12.27
CA VAL A 37 -6.06 -15.81 -11.63
C VAL A 37 -6.42 -16.34 -10.23
N LEU A 38 -7.22 -15.61 -9.45
CA LEU A 38 -7.71 -16.08 -8.15
C LEU A 38 -8.56 -17.35 -8.27
N GLU A 39 -9.30 -17.50 -9.36
CA GLU A 39 -10.14 -18.66 -9.64
C GLU A 39 -9.31 -19.83 -10.18
N ASP A 40 -8.52 -19.59 -11.23
CA ASP A 40 -7.77 -20.61 -11.96
C ASP A 40 -6.50 -21.06 -11.22
N ARG A 41 -6.00 -20.25 -10.26
CA ARG A 41 -4.70 -20.40 -9.59
C ARG A 41 -3.52 -20.45 -10.55
N ARG A 42 -3.70 -19.86 -11.74
CA ARG A 42 -2.73 -19.82 -12.84
C ARG A 42 -2.83 -18.50 -13.60
N VAL A 43 -1.69 -18.07 -14.11
CA VAL A 43 -1.60 -16.96 -15.08
C VAL A 43 -1.47 -17.57 -16.47
N MET A 44 -2.48 -17.39 -17.29
CA MET A 44 -2.38 -17.73 -18.72
C MET A 44 -1.61 -16.63 -19.44
N LEU A 45 -0.67 -17.04 -20.28
CA LEU A 45 0.08 -16.12 -21.13
C LEU A 45 -0.57 -16.06 -22.51
N ASP A 46 -0.70 -14.85 -23.01
CA ASP A 46 -1.15 -14.58 -24.36
C ASP A 46 -0.10 -13.69 -25.06
N SER A 47 0.31 -14.09 -26.25
CA SER A 47 1.29 -13.34 -27.03
C SER A 47 1.03 -13.54 -28.53
N ALA A 48 0.89 -12.44 -29.25
CA ALA A 48 0.77 -12.45 -30.70
C ALA A 48 2.02 -13.02 -31.42
N TYR A 49 3.14 -13.15 -30.71
CA TYR A 49 4.39 -13.66 -31.24
C TYR A 49 4.61 -15.15 -30.94
N TYR A 50 3.70 -15.79 -30.21
CA TYR A 50 3.80 -17.22 -29.92
C TYR A 50 3.10 -18.03 -31.02
N ASN A 51 3.84 -18.94 -31.61
CA ASN A 51 3.32 -19.92 -32.57
C ASN A 51 3.45 -21.33 -31.97
N PRO A 52 2.34 -22.03 -31.68
CA PRO A 52 2.37 -23.39 -31.12
C PRO A 52 3.05 -24.42 -32.04
N ASP A 53 3.09 -24.18 -33.35
CA ASP A 53 3.67 -25.09 -34.34
C ASP A 53 5.16 -24.81 -34.64
N ASP A 54 5.76 -23.83 -33.96
CA ASP A 54 7.16 -23.47 -34.14
C ASP A 54 8.09 -24.42 -33.37
N ALA A 55 8.65 -25.39 -34.04
CA ALA A 55 9.58 -26.36 -33.47
C ALA A 55 10.91 -25.77 -32.96
N THR A 56 11.21 -24.51 -33.27
CA THR A 56 12.41 -23.80 -32.76
C THR A 56 12.22 -23.28 -31.34
N ILE A 57 10.97 -23.18 -30.89
CA ILE A 57 10.64 -22.76 -29.55
C ILE A 57 10.88 -23.92 -28.58
N PRO A 58 11.63 -23.71 -27.46
CA PRO A 58 11.86 -24.74 -26.46
C PRO A 58 10.57 -25.29 -25.86
N ARG A 59 10.51 -26.60 -25.59
CA ARG A 59 9.34 -27.29 -25.04
C ARG A 59 8.78 -26.61 -23.77
N TYR A 60 9.64 -26.15 -22.87
CA TYR A 60 9.20 -25.49 -21.64
C TYR A 60 8.42 -24.19 -21.90
N ILE A 61 8.70 -23.50 -23.02
CA ILE A 61 7.94 -22.32 -23.43
C ILE A 61 6.56 -22.73 -23.92
N HIS A 62 6.46 -23.79 -24.73
CA HIS A 62 5.17 -24.36 -25.13
C HIS A 62 4.33 -24.76 -23.93
N ASP A 63 4.94 -25.42 -22.94
CA ASP A 63 4.27 -25.82 -21.69
C ASP A 63 3.73 -24.60 -20.91
N ILE A 64 4.48 -23.52 -20.84
CA ILE A 64 4.05 -22.27 -20.18
C ILE A 64 2.87 -21.63 -20.90
N PHE A 65 2.89 -21.58 -22.23
CA PHE A 65 1.77 -21.02 -22.99
C PHE A 65 0.53 -21.90 -22.95
N HIS A 66 0.69 -23.22 -22.92
CA HIS A 66 -0.41 -24.17 -22.87
C HIS A 66 -1.01 -24.28 -21.47
N ASN A 67 -0.18 -24.41 -20.45
CA ASN A 67 -0.61 -24.68 -19.08
C ASN A 67 -0.66 -23.47 -18.17
N GLY A 68 -0.11 -22.31 -18.60
CA GLY A 68 0.06 -21.13 -17.78
C GLY A 68 1.13 -21.32 -16.70
N LEU A 69 1.41 -20.23 -15.98
CA LEU A 69 2.30 -20.22 -14.82
C LEU A 69 1.49 -20.38 -13.52
N PRO A 70 1.97 -21.16 -12.55
CA PRO A 70 1.29 -21.31 -11.28
C PRO A 70 1.24 -19.96 -10.53
N ALA A 71 0.09 -19.64 -9.93
CA ALA A 71 -0.17 -18.40 -9.23
C ALA A 71 -1.19 -18.63 -8.10
N ASP A 72 -0.94 -19.62 -7.26
CA ASP A 72 -1.71 -19.87 -6.04
C ASP A 72 -1.16 -19.00 -4.92
N PHE A 73 -1.91 -17.98 -4.50
CA PHE A 73 -1.54 -17.03 -3.47
C PHE A 73 -2.78 -16.59 -2.68
N ARG A 74 -2.56 -15.99 -1.52
CA ARG A 74 -3.58 -15.27 -0.77
C ARG A 74 -3.54 -13.80 -1.16
N LEU A 75 -4.70 -13.25 -1.53
CA LEU A 75 -4.82 -11.83 -1.83
C LEU A 75 -5.15 -11.05 -0.55
N VAL A 76 -4.41 -9.98 -0.30
CA VAL A 76 -4.72 -8.94 0.67
C VAL A 76 -4.81 -7.62 -0.09
N GLY A 77 -5.96 -6.97 -0.05
CA GLY A 77 -6.19 -5.68 -0.70
C GLY A 77 -6.49 -4.60 0.33
N ALA A 78 -5.91 -3.41 0.18
CA ALA A 78 -6.29 -2.21 0.90
C ALA A 78 -6.94 -1.22 -0.06
N THR A 79 -7.91 -0.44 0.43
CA THR A 79 -8.57 0.59 -0.37
C THR A 79 -9.19 1.65 0.54
N THR A 80 -9.24 2.87 0.05
CA THR A 80 -9.96 3.99 0.66
C THR A 80 -11.39 4.13 0.12
N ARG A 81 -11.75 3.38 -0.93
CA ARG A 81 -13.08 3.41 -1.54
C ARG A 81 -14.14 2.76 -0.63
N SER A 82 -15.35 3.29 -0.74
CA SER A 82 -16.51 2.70 -0.07
C SER A 82 -16.84 1.29 -0.64
N PRO A 83 -17.48 0.41 0.15
CA PRO A 83 -17.86 -0.92 -0.33
C PRO A 83 -18.72 -0.92 -1.60
N SER A 84 -19.53 0.11 -1.80
CA SER A 84 -20.38 0.25 -2.99
C SER A 84 -19.59 0.52 -4.27
N GLU A 85 -18.37 1.03 -4.16
CA GLU A 85 -17.48 1.35 -5.29
C GLU A 85 -16.55 0.19 -5.65
N ILE A 86 -16.48 -0.82 -4.79
CA ILE A 86 -15.66 -2.01 -5.03
C ILE A 86 -16.46 -3.05 -5.84
N SER A 87 -15.80 -3.65 -6.83
CA SER A 87 -16.40 -4.69 -7.65
C SER A 87 -17.06 -5.79 -6.81
N PRO A 88 -18.35 -6.10 -7.01
CA PRO A 88 -19.03 -7.18 -6.31
C PRO A 88 -18.33 -8.54 -6.48
N ALA A 89 -17.70 -8.77 -7.64
CA ALA A 89 -16.95 -9.99 -7.90
C ALA A 89 -15.71 -10.11 -7.02
N LEU A 90 -15.03 -9.02 -6.70
CA LEU A 90 -13.93 -9.02 -5.74
C LEU A 90 -14.45 -9.22 -4.30
N ARG A 91 -15.48 -8.47 -3.92
CA ARG A 91 -16.07 -8.55 -2.58
C ARG A 91 -16.55 -9.95 -2.22
N SER A 92 -17.17 -10.65 -3.17
CA SER A 92 -17.65 -12.03 -2.95
C SER A 92 -16.53 -13.06 -2.68
N ARG A 93 -15.27 -12.72 -2.98
CA ARG A 93 -14.10 -13.58 -2.81
C ARG A 93 -13.20 -13.18 -1.65
N CYS A 94 -13.49 -12.05 -1.00
CA CYS A 94 -12.66 -11.50 0.09
C CYS A 94 -13.48 -11.37 1.37
N MET A 95 -12.81 -11.52 2.50
CA MET A 95 -13.34 -11.09 3.78
C MET A 95 -13.08 -9.58 3.93
N GLU A 96 -14.12 -8.82 4.26
CA GLU A 96 -14.00 -7.37 4.44
C GLU A 96 -13.65 -7.05 5.90
N VAL A 97 -12.66 -6.20 6.09
CA VAL A 97 -12.25 -5.65 7.39
C VAL A 97 -12.34 -4.13 7.29
N PHE A 98 -13.12 -3.53 8.17
CA PHE A 98 -13.32 -2.08 8.20
C PHE A 98 -12.48 -1.43 9.28
N PHE A 99 -11.81 -0.34 8.93
CA PHE A 99 -11.09 0.52 9.84
C PHE A 99 -11.86 1.82 10.03
N ARG A 100 -12.07 2.22 11.26
CA ARG A 100 -12.60 3.56 11.57
C ARG A 100 -11.50 4.61 11.51
N ALA A 101 -11.88 5.86 11.42
CA ALA A 101 -10.96 6.97 11.65
C ALA A 101 -10.37 6.90 13.06
N LEU A 102 -9.13 7.35 13.19
CA LEU A 102 -8.47 7.50 14.49
C LEU A 102 -9.10 8.64 15.27
N THR A 103 -9.15 8.50 16.59
CA THR A 103 -9.54 9.62 17.46
C THR A 103 -8.37 10.58 17.65
N PRO A 104 -8.62 11.84 18.06
CA PRO A 104 -7.54 12.80 18.36
C PRO A 104 -6.53 12.26 19.39
N GLU A 105 -6.99 11.51 20.38
CA GLU A 105 -6.13 10.89 21.41
C GLU A 105 -5.24 9.80 20.80
N GLU A 106 -5.76 8.99 19.89
CA GLU A 106 -4.97 7.97 19.18
C GLU A 106 -3.94 8.62 18.26
N ILE A 107 -4.29 9.72 17.60
CA ILE A 107 -3.37 10.50 16.78
C ILE A 107 -2.28 11.14 17.66
N ALA A 108 -2.62 11.64 18.83
CA ALA A 108 -1.65 12.18 19.79
C ALA A 108 -0.64 11.12 20.25
N LEU A 109 -1.09 9.87 20.48
CA LEU A 109 -0.17 8.76 20.78
C LEU A 109 0.78 8.46 19.62
N ILE A 110 0.30 8.52 18.38
CA ILE A 110 1.14 8.37 17.19
C ILE A 110 2.18 9.48 17.10
N ALA A 111 1.77 10.73 17.39
CA ALA A 111 2.68 11.88 17.43
C ALA A 111 3.78 11.70 18.49
N SER A 112 3.42 11.28 19.71
CA SER A 112 4.40 11.01 20.77
C SER A 112 5.40 9.94 20.34
N GLY A 113 4.96 8.82 19.80
CA GLY A 113 5.86 7.76 19.31
C GLY A 113 6.69 8.20 18.10
N ALA A 114 6.23 9.16 17.29
CA ALA A 114 6.99 9.73 16.19
C ALA A 114 8.11 10.64 16.71
N ALA A 115 7.85 11.46 17.74
CA ALA A 115 8.85 12.31 18.38
C ALA A 115 9.98 11.49 19.01
N GLU A 116 9.64 10.41 19.74
CA GLU A 116 10.63 9.48 20.29
C GLU A 116 11.55 8.89 19.21
N ARG A 117 10.95 8.42 18.08
CA ARG A 117 11.72 7.90 16.94
C ARG A 117 12.59 8.96 16.26
N ALA A 118 12.20 10.21 16.31
CA ALA A 118 12.98 11.34 15.80
C ALA A 118 14.09 11.79 16.78
N GLY A 119 14.17 11.18 17.98
CA GLY A 119 15.14 11.56 19.01
C GLY A 119 14.80 12.86 19.72
N CYS A 120 13.52 13.29 19.66
CA CYS A 120 13.06 14.52 20.27
C CYS A 120 12.12 14.22 21.44
N ALA A 121 12.26 14.95 22.53
CA ALA A 121 11.25 15.01 23.58
C ALA A 121 10.07 15.89 23.13
N MET A 122 8.86 15.53 23.54
CA MET A 122 7.65 16.31 23.28
C MET A 122 6.72 16.17 24.49
N ALA A 123 6.18 17.27 24.98
CA ALA A 123 5.24 17.21 26.09
C ALA A 123 3.85 16.72 25.60
N LYS A 124 3.05 16.23 26.53
CA LYS A 124 1.72 15.68 26.24
C LYS A 124 0.80 16.70 25.57
N GLN A 125 0.90 17.96 25.96
CA GLN A 125 0.06 19.05 25.46
C GLN A 125 0.31 19.32 23.95
N GLU A 126 1.56 19.24 23.50
CA GLU A 126 1.95 19.38 22.09
C GLU A 126 1.42 18.19 21.28
N ALA A 127 1.53 16.95 21.82
CA ALA A 127 0.98 15.76 21.18
C ALA A 127 -0.54 15.86 21.02
N GLU A 128 -1.27 16.30 22.06
CA GLU A 128 -2.71 16.52 22.02
C GLU A 128 -3.08 17.64 21.03
N THR A 129 -2.25 18.67 20.90
CA THR A 129 -2.45 19.72 19.91
C THR A 129 -2.33 19.16 18.50
N ILE A 130 -1.28 18.40 18.20
CA ILE A 130 -1.12 17.72 16.93
C ILE A 130 -2.31 16.78 16.65
N GLY A 131 -2.78 16.04 17.67
CA GLY A 131 -3.94 15.16 17.56
C GLY A 131 -5.23 15.86 17.15
N ARG A 132 -5.38 17.15 17.44
CA ARG A 132 -6.55 17.95 17.04
C ARG A 132 -6.48 18.49 15.63
N TYR A 133 -5.27 18.71 15.09
CA TYR A 133 -5.08 19.30 13.78
C TYR A 133 -4.83 18.24 12.69
N ALA A 134 -4.15 17.14 13.01
CA ALA A 134 -3.88 16.08 12.06
C ALA A 134 -5.16 15.27 11.74
N ALA A 135 -5.46 15.11 10.46
CA ALA A 135 -6.61 14.32 10.01
C ALA A 135 -6.35 12.81 10.10
N CYS A 136 -5.10 12.39 10.09
CA CYS A 136 -4.69 10.97 10.13
C CYS A 136 -3.31 10.79 10.78
N GLY A 137 -2.94 9.53 11.02
CA GLY A 137 -1.63 9.20 11.59
C GLY A 137 -0.45 9.65 10.72
N ARG A 138 -0.59 9.68 9.39
CA ARG A 138 0.44 10.17 8.47
C ARG A 138 0.69 11.66 8.68
N ASP A 139 -0.36 12.44 8.79
CA ASP A 139 -0.25 13.89 9.05
C ASP A 139 0.46 14.15 10.38
N ALA A 140 0.08 13.40 11.44
CA ALA A 140 0.74 13.53 12.74
C ALA A 140 2.25 13.26 12.65
N VAL A 141 2.66 12.20 11.94
CA VAL A 141 4.07 11.89 11.72
C VAL A 141 4.77 13.01 10.94
N ASN A 142 4.14 13.54 9.89
CA ASN A 142 4.69 14.62 9.08
C ASN A 142 4.87 15.91 9.91
N ILE A 143 3.87 16.28 10.70
CA ILE A 143 3.94 17.44 11.61
C ILE A 143 5.13 17.28 12.58
N VAL A 144 5.22 16.11 13.23
CA VAL A 144 6.31 15.84 14.18
C VAL A 144 7.68 15.90 13.49
N GLN A 145 7.83 15.34 12.30
CA GLN A 145 9.09 15.39 11.56
C GLN A 145 9.52 16.83 11.24
N MET A 146 8.57 17.69 10.85
CA MET A 146 8.85 19.11 10.62
C MET A 146 9.22 19.84 11.91
N CYS A 147 8.48 19.59 13.02
CA CYS A 147 8.80 20.16 14.33
C CYS A 147 10.18 19.72 14.83
N ALA A 148 10.53 18.44 14.65
CA ALA A 148 11.83 17.92 15.01
C ALA A 148 12.94 18.56 14.16
N GLY A 149 12.69 18.83 12.87
CA GLY A 149 13.61 19.56 12.01
C GLY A 149 13.85 20.99 12.51
N LEU A 150 12.81 21.71 12.93
CA LEU A 150 12.94 23.06 13.52
C LEU A 150 13.74 23.01 14.83
N ALA A 151 13.42 22.06 15.73
CA ALA A 151 14.15 21.87 16.98
C ALA A 151 15.66 21.63 16.73
N GLN A 152 15.98 20.77 15.75
CA GLN A 152 17.38 20.47 15.38
C GLN A 152 18.11 21.70 14.77
N MET A 153 17.44 22.52 13.99
CA MET A 153 18.03 23.78 13.47
C MET A 153 18.42 24.74 14.59
N ASP A 154 17.68 24.71 15.70
CA ASP A 154 17.97 25.49 16.91
C ASP A 154 18.83 24.72 17.95
N GLU A 155 19.46 23.62 17.52
CA GLU A 155 20.29 22.76 18.38
C GLU A 155 19.54 22.20 19.61
N ARG A 156 18.20 22.08 19.53
CA ARG A 156 17.33 21.55 20.57
C ARG A 156 16.99 20.08 20.34
N THR A 157 16.74 19.35 21.40
CA THR A 157 16.21 17.97 21.39
C THR A 157 14.77 17.90 21.90
N MET A 158 14.10 19.05 22.05
CA MET A 158 12.73 19.17 22.51
C MET A 158 11.90 19.95 21.50
N ILE A 159 10.75 19.41 21.15
CA ILE A 159 9.72 20.07 20.36
C ILE A 159 8.94 21.01 21.29
N LEU A 160 8.86 22.28 20.92
CA LEU A 160 8.19 23.31 21.69
C LEU A 160 6.81 23.66 21.08
N PRO A 161 5.92 24.31 21.87
CA PRO A 161 4.60 24.75 21.38
C PRO A 161 4.67 25.63 20.13
N GLU A 162 5.68 26.51 20.05
CA GLU A 162 5.91 27.37 18.90
C GLU A 162 6.26 26.60 17.62
N ASP A 163 7.00 25.49 17.72
CA ASP A 163 7.30 24.63 16.56
C ASP A 163 6.01 24.05 16.00
N VAL A 164 5.15 23.51 16.89
CA VAL A 164 3.86 22.95 16.49
C VAL A 164 2.95 24.00 15.89
N ALA A 165 2.86 25.19 16.52
CA ALA A 165 2.03 26.27 16.04
C ALA A 165 2.48 26.74 14.64
N TRP A 166 3.79 26.87 14.43
CA TRP A 166 4.33 27.27 13.14
C TRP A 166 4.05 26.24 12.06
N VAL A 167 4.29 24.97 12.34
CA VAL A 167 4.08 23.88 11.37
C VAL A 167 2.62 23.75 10.99
N VAL A 168 1.71 23.77 11.97
CA VAL A 168 0.26 23.68 11.72
C VAL A 168 -0.22 24.86 10.87
N GLN A 169 0.22 26.08 11.19
CA GLN A 169 -0.18 27.27 10.47
C GLN A 169 0.41 27.32 9.04
N SER A 170 1.69 26.94 8.88
CA SER A 170 2.38 26.97 7.58
C SER A 170 2.01 25.79 6.69
N GLY A 171 1.69 24.63 7.27
CA GLY A 171 1.35 23.40 6.55
C GLY A 171 -0.13 23.29 6.15
N HIS A 172 -0.97 24.27 6.55
CA HIS A 172 -2.42 24.24 6.32
C HIS A 172 -3.11 22.97 6.86
N TYR A 173 -2.67 22.51 8.04
CA TYR A 173 -3.29 21.38 8.75
C TYR A 173 -4.54 21.80 9.52
#